data_493bdfa683033497c4f2ccd723ec85d4
#
_entry.id   493bdfa683033497c4f2ccd723ec85d4
#
_cell.length_a   1.000
_cell.length_b   1.000
_cell.length_c   1.000
_cell.angle_alpha   90.00
_cell.angle_beta   90.00
_cell.angle_gamma   90.00
#
_symmetry.space_group_name_H-M   'P 1'
#
loop_
_entity.id
_entity.type
_entity.pdbx_description
1 polymer ?
#
loop_
_entity_poly.entity_id
_entity_poly.type
_entity_poly.pdbx_seq_one_letter_code
_entity_poly.pdbx_strand_id
1 'polypeptide(L)'
;MSCIKYIYVTFEREGVHCYPEAGTTPNLADVSFLQYPHRHMFKFTVAIEVTHDDRDIEFIQFKRFCEGLYDQGTLELNSKSCEMIAEELHYKISEKYPGRDINIEVSEDGENGAMIIWSSKH
;
A
#
# COMPACT_ATOMS: atom_id res chain seq x y z
N MET A 1 24.69 -12.30 17.14
CA MET A 1 24.20 -11.35 16.11
C MET A 1 22.70 -11.28 16.18
N SER A 2 22.13 -10.08 16.21
CA SER A 2 20.69 -9.89 16.18
C SER A 2 20.24 -9.66 14.72
N CYS A 3 18.98 -9.99 14.44
CA CYS A 3 18.39 -9.73 13.15
C CYS A 3 16.93 -9.33 13.31
N ILE A 4 16.39 -8.73 12.28
CA ILE A 4 14.98 -8.37 12.20
C ILE A 4 14.38 -9.23 11.10
N LYS A 5 13.26 -9.85 11.39
CA LYS A 5 12.59 -10.77 10.45
C LYS A 5 11.27 -10.22 10.02
N TYR A 6 10.99 -10.34 8.73
CA TYR A 6 9.70 -9.96 8.15
C TYR A 6 9.20 -11.11 7.29
N ILE A 7 7.90 -11.28 7.23
CA ILE A 7 7.27 -11.99 6.11
C ILE A 7 6.68 -10.91 5.19
N TYR A 8 6.49 -11.25 3.93
CA TYR A 8 5.84 -10.32 3.02
C TYR A 8 4.86 -11.03 2.10
N VAL A 9 3.86 -10.28 1.66
CA VAL A 9 2.87 -10.75 0.69
C VAL A 9 2.72 -9.69 -0.39
N THR A 10 2.28 -10.13 -1.56
CA THR A 10 1.98 -9.22 -2.67
C THR A 10 0.58 -9.54 -3.19
N PHE A 11 -0.09 -8.49 -3.63
CA PHE A 11 -1.39 -8.64 -4.29
C PHE A 11 -1.64 -7.42 -5.16
N GLU A 12 -2.68 -7.46 -5.97
CA GLU A 12 -3.01 -6.34 -6.85
C GLU A 12 -4.50 -6.12 -6.94
N ARG A 13 -4.88 -4.88 -7.23
CA ARG A 13 -6.26 -4.47 -7.47
C ARG A 13 -6.29 -3.38 -8.53
N GLU A 14 -7.22 -3.51 -9.48
CA GLU A 14 -7.47 -2.44 -10.42
C GLU A 14 -8.16 -1.29 -9.69
N GLY A 15 -7.75 -0.06 -9.97
CA GLY A 15 -8.34 1.11 -9.34
C GLY A 15 -8.35 2.33 -10.23
N VAL A 16 -9.24 3.27 -9.93
CA VAL A 16 -9.35 4.55 -10.64
C VAL A 16 -9.13 5.66 -9.63
N HIS A 17 -8.25 6.59 -9.96
CA HIS A 17 -8.03 7.78 -9.14
C HIS A 17 -7.71 9.00 -10.03
N CYS A 18 -7.60 10.16 -9.40
CA CYS A 18 -7.23 11.39 -10.10
C CYS A 18 -6.44 12.30 -9.15
N TYR A 19 -5.77 13.28 -9.73
CA TYR A 19 -5.03 14.28 -8.97
C TYR A 19 -5.50 15.68 -9.41
N PRO A 20 -6.58 16.20 -8.79
CA PRO A 20 -7.21 17.45 -9.23
C PRO A 20 -6.27 18.65 -9.27
N GLU A 21 -5.35 18.76 -8.32
CA GLU A 21 -4.43 19.89 -8.26
C GLU A 21 -3.48 19.97 -9.46
N ALA A 22 -3.29 18.86 -10.17
CA ALA A 22 -2.45 18.86 -11.38
C ALA A 22 -3.02 19.76 -12.46
N GLY A 23 -4.33 20.03 -12.43
CA GLY A 23 -4.99 20.92 -13.39
C GLY A 23 -4.88 22.39 -13.06
N THR A 24 -4.48 22.74 -11.84
CA THR A 24 -4.48 24.14 -11.37
C THR A 24 -3.15 24.62 -10.81
N THR A 25 -2.20 23.74 -10.53
CA THR A 25 -0.91 24.08 -9.95
C THR A 25 0.10 24.32 -11.07
N PRO A 26 0.66 25.53 -11.20
CA PRO A 26 1.51 25.87 -12.34
C PRO A 26 2.72 24.95 -12.57
N ASN A 27 3.39 24.53 -11.51
CA ASN A 27 4.55 23.66 -11.64
C ASN A 27 4.20 22.20 -11.99
N LEU A 28 2.92 21.89 -12.11
CA LEU A 28 2.44 20.57 -12.52
C LEU A 28 1.84 20.58 -13.92
N ALA A 29 2.02 21.68 -14.68
CA ALA A 29 1.41 21.81 -16.01
C ALA A 29 1.80 20.69 -16.97
N ASP A 30 3.02 20.16 -16.86
CA ASP A 30 3.50 19.06 -17.69
C ASP A 30 2.84 17.72 -17.38
N VAL A 31 2.17 17.61 -16.23
CA VAL A 31 1.43 16.41 -15.85
C VAL A 31 -0.05 16.73 -15.58
N SER A 32 -0.57 17.81 -16.21
CA SER A 32 -1.94 18.26 -15.99
C SER A 32 -2.99 17.19 -16.30
N PHE A 33 -2.67 16.22 -17.15
CA PHE A 33 -3.56 15.10 -17.47
C PHE A 33 -3.94 14.26 -16.24
N LEU A 34 -3.15 14.32 -15.18
CA LEU A 34 -3.45 13.57 -13.95
C LEU A 34 -4.69 14.08 -13.24
N GLN A 35 -5.18 15.28 -13.60
CA GLN A 35 -6.42 15.81 -13.00
C GLN A 35 -7.66 15.00 -13.35
N TYR A 36 -7.63 14.28 -14.45
CA TYR A 36 -8.75 13.46 -14.89
C TYR A 36 -8.66 12.05 -14.32
N PRO A 37 -9.80 11.38 -14.09
CA PRO A 37 -9.77 10.00 -13.62
C PRO A 37 -8.98 9.11 -14.58
N HIS A 38 -8.11 8.29 -14.02
CA HIS A 38 -7.32 7.34 -14.80
C HIS A 38 -7.18 6.03 -14.02
N ARG A 39 -6.99 4.97 -14.78
CA ARG A 39 -6.99 3.61 -14.23
C ARG A 39 -5.58 3.03 -14.20
N HIS A 40 -5.26 2.33 -13.11
CA HIS A 40 -4.01 1.60 -12.98
C HIS A 40 -4.29 0.24 -12.36
N MET A 41 -3.36 -0.68 -12.53
CA MET A 41 -3.29 -1.85 -11.70
C MET A 41 -2.43 -1.50 -10.50
N PHE A 42 -3.07 -1.28 -9.35
CA PHE A 42 -2.35 -0.97 -8.11
C PHE A 42 -1.77 -2.25 -7.55
N LYS A 43 -0.45 -2.26 -7.35
CA LYS A 43 0.27 -3.41 -6.83
C LYS A 43 0.75 -3.10 -5.42
N PHE A 44 0.52 -4.06 -4.53
CA PHE A 44 0.80 -3.90 -3.12
C PHE A 44 1.86 -4.90 -2.70
N THR A 45 2.82 -4.45 -1.91
CA THR A 45 3.74 -5.34 -1.18
C THR A 45 3.64 -4.94 0.28
N VAL A 46 3.31 -5.90 1.14
CA VAL A 46 3.16 -5.65 2.57
C VAL A 46 4.10 -6.58 3.32
N ALA A 47 5.02 -6.00 4.08
CA ALA A 47 5.94 -6.73 4.93
C ALA A 47 5.61 -6.44 6.39
N ILE A 48 5.53 -7.48 7.20
CA ILE A 48 5.22 -7.34 8.63
C ILE A 48 6.27 -8.08 9.45
N GLU A 49 6.72 -7.44 10.52
CA GLU A 49 7.70 -8.01 11.44
C GLU A 49 7.16 -9.25 12.13
N VAL A 50 8.00 -10.27 12.21
CA VAL A 50 7.69 -11.51 12.92
C VAL A 50 8.77 -11.76 13.96
N THR A 51 8.45 -12.54 14.99
CA THR A 51 9.30 -12.70 16.17
C THR A 51 10.07 -14.01 16.21
N HIS A 52 9.73 -14.96 15.33
CA HIS A 52 10.46 -16.24 15.24
C HIS A 52 10.32 -16.83 13.84
N ASP A 53 11.02 -17.92 13.59
CA ASP A 53 11.17 -18.49 12.25
C ASP A 53 10.05 -19.43 11.83
N ASP A 54 9.14 -19.78 12.72
CA ASP A 54 8.17 -20.83 12.42
C ASP A 54 6.73 -20.30 12.44
N ARG A 55 6.41 -19.52 11.40
CA ARG A 55 5.02 -19.09 11.13
C ARG A 55 4.37 -18.32 12.27
N ASP A 56 5.11 -17.39 12.87
CA ASP A 56 4.54 -16.44 13.84
C ASP A 56 3.27 -15.80 13.25
N ILE A 57 3.37 -15.38 11.99
CA ILE A 57 2.22 -14.99 11.18
C ILE A 57 2.30 -15.83 9.92
N GLU A 58 1.27 -16.63 9.64
CA GLU A 58 1.25 -17.47 8.45
C GLU A 58 0.91 -16.59 7.22
N PHE A 59 1.78 -16.56 6.21
CA PHE A 59 1.66 -15.56 5.16
C PHE A 59 0.50 -15.78 4.18
N ILE A 60 -0.02 -16.99 4.02
CA ILE A 60 -1.21 -17.20 3.18
C ILE A 60 -2.43 -16.58 3.87
N GLN A 61 -2.56 -16.79 5.19
CA GLN A 61 -3.64 -16.17 5.97
C GLN A 61 -3.49 -14.64 5.97
N PHE A 62 -2.27 -14.16 6.10
CA PHE A 62 -2.00 -12.73 6.10
C PHE A 62 -2.36 -12.10 4.75
N LYS A 63 -1.97 -12.76 3.66
CA LYS A 63 -2.31 -12.29 2.31
C LYS A 63 -3.82 -12.22 2.12
N ARG A 64 -4.55 -13.27 2.53
CA ARG A 64 -6.00 -13.29 2.44
C ARG A 64 -6.65 -12.19 3.26
N PHE A 65 -6.09 -11.91 4.43
CA PHE A 65 -6.56 -10.79 5.24
C PHE A 65 -6.39 -9.46 4.50
N CYS A 66 -5.21 -9.21 3.97
CA CYS A 66 -4.93 -7.96 3.24
C CYS A 66 -5.82 -7.82 2.01
N GLU A 67 -5.94 -8.88 1.22
CA GLU A 67 -6.79 -8.87 0.04
C GLU A 67 -8.25 -8.63 0.39
N GLY A 68 -8.71 -9.20 1.51
CA GLY A 68 -10.09 -9.06 1.96
C GLY A 68 -10.47 -7.67 2.43
N LEU A 69 -9.49 -6.78 2.61
CA LEU A 69 -9.76 -5.37 2.96
C LEU A 69 -10.24 -4.56 1.75
N TYR A 70 -10.11 -5.10 0.56
CA TYR A 70 -10.51 -4.44 -0.68
C TYR A 70 -11.52 -5.29 -1.44
N ASP A 71 -12.48 -4.62 -2.09
CA ASP A 71 -13.43 -5.30 -2.95
C ASP A 71 -12.71 -5.89 -4.17
N GLN A 72 -13.30 -6.93 -4.72
CA GLN A 72 -12.85 -7.49 -5.99
C GLN A 72 -13.42 -6.68 -7.13
N GLY A 73 -12.87 -6.24 -8.03
CA GLY A 73 -13.34 -5.35 -9.08
C GLY A 73 -12.57 -4.05 -9.01
N THR A 74 -13.03 -3.06 -9.74
CA THR A 74 -12.35 -1.78 -9.83
C THR A 74 -12.60 -0.95 -8.58
N LEU A 75 -11.53 -0.53 -7.90
CA LEU A 75 -11.63 0.29 -6.71
C LEU A 75 -11.83 1.75 -7.10
N GLU A 76 -12.77 2.42 -6.41
CA GLU A 76 -12.96 3.85 -6.53
C GLU A 76 -12.07 4.54 -5.51
N LEU A 77 -10.93 5.05 -5.95
CA LEU A 77 -9.92 5.60 -5.05
C LEU A 77 -9.97 7.13 -4.95
N ASN A 78 -10.87 7.76 -5.73
CA ASN A 78 -11.06 9.21 -5.70
C ASN A 78 -9.73 9.95 -5.96
N SER A 79 -9.33 10.84 -5.07
CA SER A 79 -8.08 11.60 -5.22
C SER A 79 -6.94 11.04 -4.36
N LYS A 80 -7.02 9.77 -3.96
CA LYS A 80 -5.99 9.18 -3.11
C LYS A 80 -4.70 8.91 -3.88
N SER A 81 -3.60 9.33 -3.30
CA SER A 81 -2.25 8.99 -3.77
C SER A 81 -1.87 7.59 -3.29
N CYS A 82 -0.77 7.05 -3.83
CA CYS A 82 -0.23 5.78 -3.33
C CYS A 82 0.12 5.87 -1.85
N GLU A 83 0.63 7.01 -1.38
CA GLU A 83 0.94 7.23 0.02
C GLU A 83 -0.32 7.15 0.90
N MET A 84 -1.40 7.77 0.48
CA MET A 84 -2.66 7.75 1.21
C MET A 84 -3.25 6.34 1.27
N ILE A 85 -3.14 5.59 0.18
CA ILE A 85 -3.60 4.20 0.13
C ILE A 85 -2.79 3.36 1.10
N ALA A 86 -1.47 3.54 1.13
CA ALA A 86 -0.58 2.82 2.05
C ALA A 86 -0.91 3.13 3.52
N GLU A 87 -1.19 4.40 3.84
CA GLU A 87 -1.56 4.80 5.20
C GLU A 87 -2.86 4.14 5.65
N GLU A 88 -3.87 4.12 4.79
CA GLU A 88 -5.13 3.47 5.12
C GLU A 88 -4.96 1.97 5.35
N LEU A 89 -4.15 1.33 4.52
CA LEU A 89 -3.88 -0.10 4.65
C LEU A 89 -3.14 -0.40 5.95
N HIS A 90 -2.14 0.43 6.28
CA HIS A 90 -1.40 0.27 7.55
C HIS A 90 -2.35 0.34 8.74
N TYR A 91 -3.25 1.32 8.76
CA TYR A 91 -4.19 1.47 9.86
C TYR A 91 -4.98 0.18 10.08
N LYS A 92 -5.51 -0.40 9.02
CA LYS A 92 -6.32 -1.62 9.10
C LYS A 92 -5.50 -2.84 9.53
N ILE A 93 -4.26 -2.94 9.05
CA ILE A 93 -3.39 -4.06 9.42
C ILE A 93 -2.99 -3.95 10.88
N SER A 94 -2.65 -2.74 11.33
CA SER A 94 -2.18 -2.53 12.71
C SER A 94 -3.28 -2.76 13.74
N GLU A 95 -4.55 -2.66 13.37
CA GLU A 95 -5.64 -3.01 14.26
C GLU A 95 -5.66 -4.50 14.57
N LYS A 96 -5.35 -5.33 13.57
CA LYS A 96 -5.33 -6.79 13.75
C LYS A 96 -4.00 -7.28 14.32
N TYR A 97 -2.89 -6.64 13.94
CA TYR A 97 -1.55 -7.05 14.33
C TYR A 97 -0.83 -5.87 15.02
N PRO A 98 -1.26 -5.50 16.24
CA PRO A 98 -0.70 -4.32 16.89
C PRO A 98 0.76 -4.50 17.32
N GLY A 99 1.50 -3.39 17.35
CA GLY A 99 2.86 -3.36 17.89
C GLY A 99 3.94 -3.93 16.98
N ARG A 100 3.64 -4.14 15.71
CA ARG A 100 4.61 -4.71 14.76
C ARG A 100 5.08 -3.65 13.79
N ASP A 101 6.35 -3.69 13.46
CA ASP A 101 6.89 -2.84 12.39
C ASP A 101 6.35 -3.34 11.05
N ILE A 102 5.97 -2.43 10.19
CA ILE A 102 5.30 -2.74 8.92
C ILE A 102 5.91 -1.86 7.84
N ASN A 103 6.13 -2.46 6.66
CA ASN A 103 6.53 -1.74 5.45
C ASN A 103 5.47 -2.00 4.39
N ILE A 104 4.99 -0.94 3.75
CA ILE A 104 3.99 -1.08 2.67
C ILE A 104 4.48 -0.31 1.46
N GLU A 105 4.46 -0.99 0.31
CA GLU A 105 4.71 -0.38 -0.98
C GLU A 105 3.44 -0.46 -1.80
N VAL A 106 3.02 0.66 -2.35
CA VAL A 106 1.88 0.74 -3.27
C VAL A 106 2.38 1.36 -4.56
N SER A 107 2.21 0.67 -5.66
CA SER A 107 2.66 1.17 -6.96
C SER A 107 1.54 1.19 -7.99
N GLU A 108 1.71 2.05 -8.98
CA GLU A 108 0.88 2.11 -10.18
C GLU A 108 1.55 1.27 -11.24
N ASP A 109 0.91 0.15 -11.60
CA ASP A 109 1.39 -0.77 -12.65
C ASP A 109 2.78 -1.35 -12.37
N GLY A 110 3.28 -1.24 -11.15
CA GLY A 110 4.63 -1.69 -10.80
C GLY A 110 5.73 -0.78 -11.30
N GLU A 111 5.41 0.40 -11.82
CA GLU A 111 6.38 1.29 -12.45
C GLU A 111 6.85 2.41 -11.52
N ASN A 112 5.93 2.95 -10.75
CA ASN A 112 6.24 4.00 -9.76
C ASN A 112 5.19 3.93 -8.66
N GLY A 113 5.56 4.43 -7.48
CA GLY A 113 4.66 4.36 -6.34
C GLY A 113 5.30 4.94 -5.10
N ALA A 114 4.78 4.54 -3.96
CA ALA A 114 5.25 5.00 -2.66
C ALA A 114 5.59 3.81 -1.76
N MET A 115 6.57 4.01 -0.91
CA MET A 115 6.95 3.04 0.13
C MET A 115 6.96 3.77 1.45
N ILE A 116 6.22 3.24 2.43
CA ILE A 116 6.18 3.80 3.77
C ILE A 116 6.61 2.73 4.77
N ILE A 117 7.44 3.13 5.71
CA ILE A 117 7.99 2.26 6.74
C ILE A 117 7.54 2.78 8.10
N TRP A 118 6.80 1.96 8.83
CA TRP A 118 6.41 2.26 10.21
C TRP A 118 7.28 1.42 11.12
N SER A 119 8.25 2.07 11.77
CA SER A 119 9.23 1.39 12.60
C SER A 119 9.25 2.00 13.98
N SER A 120 9.29 1.14 14.99
CA SER A 120 9.41 1.56 16.38
C SER A 120 10.85 1.93 16.77
N LYS A 121 11.79 1.85 15.82
CA LYS A 121 13.22 1.96 16.10
C LYS A 121 13.84 3.30 15.73
N HIS A 122 13.02 4.30 15.48
CA HIS A 122 13.57 5.64 15.28
C HIS A 122 12.70 6.72 15.89
#